data_f40a34367a6b9bff2a77cafbb4332fe9
#
_entry.id   f40a34367a6b9bff2a77cafbb4332fe9
#
_cell.length_a   1.000
_cell.length_b   1.000
_cell.length_c   1.000
_cell.angle_alpha   90.00
_cell.angle_beta   90.00
_cell.angle_gamma   90.00
#
_symmetry.space_group_name_H-M   'P 1'
#
loop_
_entity.id
_entity.type
_entity.pdbx_description
1 polymer ?
#
loop_
_entity_poly.entity_id
_entity_poly.type
_entity_poly.pdbx_seq_one_letter_code
_entity_poly.pdbx_strand_id
1 'polypeptide(L)'
;MTIKYDFCGYRVLVTGGTSGIGLSAAGMYRDAGADVVITGTKPQENYDVDLSGFSFKQMDLEDNASIDAVAKEVSAEGGLDVLVNNAGLAFASQGLDEHDPDVFARAIQMHLTGVYRLSHGLVDRLAESKLPGGGAIVNIASVTSFMGVDVTLGYGAAKTGILGLIRGMAVDLGKRNIRVNAVAAGLTQTGMTSIMFDNSEWTDPVLKRTPLQRLGKPDDIAGAVLFASSSAAQWMTGQALVIDGGFTIFG
;
A
#
# COMPACT_ATOMS: atom_id res chain seq x y z
N MET A 1 25.96 5.81 4.54
CA MET A 1 25.78 4.33 4.49
C MET A 1 24.47 4.08 3.78
N THR A 2 24.47 3.33 2.68
CA THR A 2 23.26 3.03 1.89
C THR A 2 22.80 1.62 2.25
N ILE A 3 21.51 1.47 2.62
CA ILE A 3 20.93 0.15 2.82
C ILE A 3 20.69 -0.45 1.42
N LYS A 4 21.19 -1.67 1.20
CA LYS A 4 20.89 -2.44 -0.01
C LYS A 4 19.94 -3.58 0.36
N TYR A 5 18.83 -3.66 -0.33
CA TYR A 5 17.94 -4.80 -0.29
C TYR A 5 18.28 -5.74 -1.43
N ASP A 6 18.13 -7.04 -1.21
CA ASP A 6 18.28 -8.08 -2.22
C ASP A 6 16.97 -8.88 -2.29
N PHE A 7 16.28 -8.75 -3.42
CA PHE A 7 15.06 -9.49 -3.75
C PHE A 7 15.25 -10.34 -5.01
N CYS A 8 16.50 -10.67 -5.38
CA CYS A 8 16.79 -11.51 -6.53
C CYS A 8 16.09 -12.88 -6.41
N GLY A 9 15.31 -13.25 -7.45
CA GLY A 9 14.58 -14.51 -7.49
C GLY A 9 13.28 -14.53 -6.70
N TYR A 10 12.86 -13.40 -6.13
CA TYR A 10 11.57 -13.26 -5.46
C TYR A 10 10.56 -12.50 -6.34
N ARG A 11 9.30 -12.85 -6.18
CA ARG A 11 8.20 -12.23 -6.92
C ARG A 11 7.36 -11.35 -6.01
N VAL A 12 7.09 -10.13 -6.49
CA VAL A 12 6.40 -9.07 -5.73
C VAL A 12 5.19 -8.58 -6.51
N LEU A 13 4.03 -8.53 -5.89
CA LEU A 13 2.84 -7.86 -6.42
C LEU A 13 2.64 -6.53 -5.69
N VAL A 14 2.64 -5.41 -6.45
CA VAL A 14 2.34 -4.07 -5.93
C VAL A 14 1.05 -3.56 -6.55
N THR A 15 -0.02 -3.45 -5.75
CA THR A 15 -1.26 -2.88 -6.25
C THR A 15 -1.17 -1.36 -6.38
N GLY A 16 -1.73 -0.78 -7.47
CA GLY A 16 -1.60 0.64 -7.75
C GLY A 16 -0.16 1.07 -8.04
N GLY A 17 0.63 0.19 -8.71
CA GLY A 17 2.03 0.42 -9.03
C GLY A 17 2.28 1.39 -10.19
N THR A 18 1.27 2.09 -10.67
CA THR A 18 1.34 2.99 -11.83
C THR A 18 1.64 4.44 -11.47
N SER A 19 1.67 4.80 -10.18
CA SER A 19 1.97 6.16 -9.71
C SER A 19 2.36 6.21 -8.24
N GLY A 20 2.87 7.35 -7.79
CA GLY A 20 3.07 7.68 -6.38
C GLY A 20 3.89 6.65 -5.61
N ILE A 21 3.41 6.31 -4.40
CA ILE A 21 4.08 5.36 -3.49
C ILE A 21 4.22 3.98 -4.13
N GLY A 22 3.17 3.51 -4.83
CA GLY A 22 3.18 2.20 -5.48
C GLY A 22 4.24 2.08 -6.56
N LEU A 23 4.37 3.10 -7.42
CA LEU A 23 5.39 3.13 -8.48
C LEU A 23 6.81 3.20 -7.90
N SER A 24 7.01 4.04 -6.87
CA SER A 24 8.30 4.12 -6.18
C SER A 24 8.69 2.78 -5.53
N ALA A 25 7.74 2.13 -4.83
CA ALA A 25 7.99 0.81 -4.23
C ALA A 25 8.28 -0.26 -5.29
N ALA A 26 7.49 -0.30 -6.39
CA ALA A 26 7.71 -1.22 -7.49
C ALA A 26 9.09 -1.02 -8.13
N GLY A 27 9.50 0.24 -8.36
CA GLY A 27 10.82 0.58 -8.85
C GLY A 27 11.94 0.10 -7.93
N MET A 28 11.82 0.35 -6.62
CA MET A 28 12.81 -0.11 -5.64
C MET A 28 12.91 -1.63 -5.56
N TYR A 29 11.80 -2.37 -5.68
CA TYR A 29 11.82 -3.85 -5.73
C TYR A 29 12.50 -4.35 -7.00
N ARG A 30 12.17 -3.77 -8.17
CA ARG A 30 12.84 -4.11 -9.44
C ARG A 30 14.35 -3.86 -9.35
N ASP A 31 14.76 -2.71 -8.82
CA ASP A 31 16.17 -2.33 -8.69
C ASP A 31 16.89 -3.21 -7.64
N ALA A 32 16.14 -3.85 -6.73
CA ALA A 32 16.62 -4.88 -5.82
C ALA A 32 16.58 -6.31 -6.41
N GLY A 33 16.24 -6.45 -7.70
CA GLY A 33 16.30 -7.71 -8.45
C GLY A 33 15.04 -8.56 -8.42
N ALA A 34 13.92 -8.05 -7.91
CA ALA A 34 12.65 -8.77 -7.90
C ALA A 34 11.98 -8.87 -9.28
N ASP A 35 11.21 -9.94 -9.50
CA ASP A 35 10.17 -10.00 -10.53
C ASP A 35 8.93 -9.25 -10.02
N VAL A 36 8.61 -8.11 -10.62
CA VAL A 36 7.57 -7.21 -10.10
C VAL A 36 6.36 -7.20 -11.00
N VAL A 37 5.22 -7.58 -10.41
CA VAL A 37 3.88 -7.41 -10.99
C VAL A 37 3.26 -6.15 -10.40
N ILE A 38 2.70 -5.29 -11.23
CA ILE A 38 1.97 -4.10 -10.79
C ILE A 38 0.52 -4.15 -11.25
N THR A 39 -0.37 -3.43 -10.54
CA THR A 39 -1.74 -3.24 -11.03
C THR A 39 -2.07 -1.77 -11.23
N GLY A 40 -3.05 -1.54 -12.11
CA GLY A 40 -3.68 -0.25 -12.36
C GLY A 40 -5.12 -0.42 -12.82
N THR A 41 -5.93 0.64 -12.75
CA THR A 41 -7.36 0.59 -13.13
C THR A 41 -7.62 0.76 -14.62
N LYS A 42 -6.67 1.39 -15.35
CA LYS A 42 -6.76 1.61 -16.81
C LYS A 42 -5.95 0.54 -17.55
N PRO A 43 -6.19 0.34 -18.86
CA PRO A 43 -5.27 -0.41 -19.73
C PRO A 43 -3.84 0.17 -19.65
N GLN A 44 -2.83 -0.69 -19.79
CA GLN A 44 -1.41 -0.31 -19.59
C GLN A 44 -0.98 0.85 -20.50
N GLU A 45 -1.43 0.86 -21.75
CA GLU A 45 -1.12 1.89 -22.74
C GLU A 45 -1.71 3.28 -22.43
N ASN A 46 -2.61 3.36 -21.44
CA ASN A 46 -3.25 4.62 -21.05
C ASN A 46 -2.55 5.30 -19.83
N TYR A 47 -1.32 4.88 -19.53
CA TYR A 47 -0.49 5.53 -18.53
C TYR A 47 0.67 6.27 -19.19
N ASP A 48 0.85 7.55 -18.82
CA ASP A 48 1.93 8.41 -19.34
C ASP A 48 3.30 8.15 -18.68
N VAL A 49 3.42 7.08 -17.90
CA VAL A 49 4.64 6.69 -17.18
C VAL A 49 5.22 5.43 -17.82
N ASP A 50 6.55 5.35 -17.86
CA ASP A 50 7.25 4.15 -18.31
C ASP A 50 7.02 3.00 -17.33
N LEU A 51 6.25 2.00 -17.76
CA LEU A 51 5.98 0.77 -17.02
C LEU A 51 6.82 -0.40 -17.54
N SER A 52 7.82 -0.14 -18.40
CA SER A 52 8.74 -1.19 -18.85
C SER A 52 9.52 -1.79 -17.67
N GLY A 53 9.73 -3.09 -17.69
CA GLY A 53 10.36 -3.80 -16.58
C GLY A 53 9.40 -4.21 -15.45
N PHE A 54 8.09 -4.04 -15.64
CA PHE A 54 7.05 -4.58 -14.78
C PHE A 54 6.09 -5.47 -15.59
N SER A 55 5.59 -6.53 -14.97
CA SER A 55 4.40 -7.23 -15.46
C SER A 55 3.17 -6.45 -15.03
N PHE A 56 2.23 -6.18 -15.93
CA PHE A 56 1.04 -5.37 -15.65
C PHE A 56 -0.23 -6.22 -15.61
N LYS A 57 -1.12 -5.93 -14.66
CA LYS A 57 -2.48 -6.47 -14.58
C LYS A 57 -3.48 -5.32 -14.37
N GLN A 58 -4.57 -5.33 -15.13
CA GLN A 58 -5.65 -4.38 -14.87
C GLN A 58 -6.50 -4.87 -13.69
N MET A 59 -6.73 -4.02 -12.69
CA MET A 59 -7.50 -4.37 -11.49
C MET A 59 -8.25 -3.17 -10.93
N ASP A 60 -9.52 -3.37 -10.60
CA ASP A 60 -10.34 -2.43 -9.85
C ASP A 60 -10.69 -3.04 -8.49
N LEU A 61 -10.34 -2.35 -7.39
CA LEU A 61 -10.66 -2.78 -6.02
C LEU A 61 -12.13 -2.58 -5.62
N GLU A 62 -12.91 -1.85 -6.41
CA GLU A 62 -14.35 -1.73 -6.24
C GLU A 62 -15.10 -2.91 -6.89
N ASP A 63 -14.45 -3.68 -7.77
CA ASP A 63 -15.03 -4.85 -8.44
C ASP A 63 -14.42 -6.16 -7.92
N ASN A 64 -15.22 -6.92 -7.20
CA ASN A 64 -14.83 -8.22 -6.65
C ASN A 64 -14.42 -9.22 -7.75
N ALA A 65 -15.05 -9.19 -8.92
CA ALA A 65 -14.71 -10.10 -10.02
C ALA A 65 -13.34 -9.75 -10.61
N SER A 66 -13.01 -8.46 -10.72
CA SER A 66 -11.70 -7.98 -11.11
C SER A 66 -10.60 -8.42 -10.15
N ILE A 67 -10.85 -8.30 -8.83
CA ILE A 67 -9.92 -8.76 -7.79
C ILE A 67 -9.65 -10.26 -7.90
N ASP A 68 -10.71 -11.07 -8.02
CA ASP A 68 -10.61 -12.53 -8.10
C ASP A 68 -9.87 -12.97 -9.37
N ALA A 69 -10.11 -12.29 -10.50
CA ALA A 69 -9.42 -12.57 -11.74
C ALA A 69 -7.91 -12.35 -11.60
N VAL A 70 -7.49 -11.21 -11.04
CA VAL A 70 -6.07 -10.91 -10.83
C VAL A 70 -5.43 -11.89 -9.84
N ALA A 71 -6.11 -12.22 -8.72
CA ALA A 71 -5.60 -13.21 -7.77
C ALA A 71 -5.38 -14.57 -8.45
N LYS A 72 -6.32 -15.00 -9.31
CA LYS A 72 -6.21 -16.24 -10.07
C LYS A 72 -5.08 -16.21 -11.09
N GLU A 73 -4.94 -15.12 -11.85
CA GLU A 73 -3.87 -14.95 -12.84
C GLU A 73 -2.50 -14.99 -12.18
N VAL A 74 -2.27 -14.18 -11.13
CA VAL A 74 -1.01 -14.15 -10.39
C VAL A 74 -0.68 -15.53 -9.82
N SER A 75 -1.69 -16.25 -9.30
CA SER A 75 -1.51 -17.61 -8.78
C SER A 75 -1.17 -18.63 -9.85
N ALA A 76 -1.66 -18.47 -11.08
CA ALA A 76 -1.38 -19.37 -12.20
C ALA A 76 0.02 -19.17 -12.79
N GLU A 77 0.60 -17.97 -12.64
CA GLU A 77 1.92 -17.61 -13.16
C GLU A 77 3.08 -18.03 -12.26
N GLY A 78 2.82 -18.53 -11.05
CA GLY A 78 3.85 -19.05 -10.15
C GLY A 78 3.69 -18.62 -8.69
N GLY A 79 4.79 -18.72 -7.92
CA GLY A 79 4.86 -18.30 -6.53
C GLY A 79 4.71 -16.78 -6.35
N LEU A 80 4.40 -16.35 -5.14
CA LEU A 80 4.39 -14.95 -4.73
C LEU A 80 5.08 -14.84 -3.36
N ASP A 81 6.04 -13.95 -3.25
CA ASP A 81 6.80 -13.76 -2.01
C ASP A 81 6.33 -12.55 -1.22
N VAL A 82 5.95 -11.48 -1.92
CA VAL A 82 5.50 -10.23 -1.30
C VAL A 82 4.25 -9.70 -1.99
N LEU A 83 3.25 -9.35 -1.19
CA LEU A 83 2.07 -8.58 -1.61
C LEU A 83 2.12 -7.20 -0.96
N VAL A 84 2.12 -6.15 -1.77
CA VAL A 84 1.97 -4.76 -1.31
C VAL A 84 0.59 -4.25 -1.70
N ASN A 85 -0.29 -4.14 -0.72
CA ASN A 85 -1.61 -3.55 -0.88
C ASN A 85 -1.49 -2.02 -0.76
N ASN A 86 -1.25 -1.36 -1.89
CA ASN A 86 -1.07 0.09 -1.97
C ASN A 86 -2.21 0.79 -2.70
N ALA A 87 -2.86 0.15 -3.67
CA ALA A 87 -3.90 0.77 -4.47
C ALA A 87 -5.00 1.42 -3.63
N GLY A 88 -5.46 2.56 -4.10
CA GLY A 88 -6.57 3.29 -3.49
C GLY A 88 -6.43 4.80 -3.65
N LEU A 89 -7.52 5.51 -3.41
CA LEU A 89 -7.61 6.96 -3.46
C LEU A 89 -8.55 7.47 -2.35
N ALA A 90 -8.39 8.71 -1.92
CA ALA A 90 -9.41 9.39 -1.13
C ALA A 90 -10.47 9.95 -2.07
N PHE A 91 -11.74 9.59 -1.90
CA PHE A 91 -12.82 10.05 -2.77
C PHE A 91 -13.02 11.56 -2.73
N ALA A 92 -12.70 12.19 -1.58
CA ALA A 92 -12.66 13.64 -1.45
C ALA A 92 -11.71 14.31 -2.46
N SER A 93 -10.59 13.65 -2.86
CA SER A 93 -9.69 14.17 -3.90
C SER A 93 -10.32 14.17 -5.30
N GLN A 94 -11.43 13.48 -5.49
CA GLN A 94 -12.23 13.47 -6.72
C GLN A 94 -13.50 14.32 -6.60
N GLY A 95 -13.63 15.10 -5.53
CA GLY A 95 -14.80 15.95 -5.28
C GLY A 95 -16.05 15.19 -4.81
N LEU A 96 -15.90 13.94 -4.36
CA LEU A 96 -16.98 13.15 -3.80
C LEU A 96 -17.04 13.33 -2.27
N ASP A 97 -18.24 13.43 -1.73
CA ASP A 97 -18.49 13.60 -0.29
C ASP A 97 -18.47 12.24 0.41
N GLU A 98 -17.47 11.98 1.25
CA GLU A 98 -17.38 10.72 2.02
C GLU A 98 -18.34 10.65 3.21
N HIS A 99 -19.16 11.70 3.46
CA HIS A 99 -20.29 11.64 4.39
C HIS A 99 -21.54 11.01 3.73
N ASP A 100 -21.58 10.94 2.41
CA ASP A 100 -22.59 10.17 1.70
C ASP A 100 -22.40 8.67 2.01
N PRO A 101 -23.45 7.95 2.50
CA PRO A 101 -23.33 6.55 2.87
C PRO A 101 -22.85 5.62 1.73
N ASP A 102 -23.19 5.93 0.48
CA ASP A 102 -22.79 5.12 -0.67
C ASP A 102 -21.31 5.36 -1.01
N VAL A 103 -20.83 6.60 -0.92
CA VAL A 103 -19.40 6.94 -1.09
C VAL A 103 -18.58 6.35 0.07
N PHE A 104 -19.09 6.41 1.30
CA PHE A 104 -18.51 5.75 2.46
C PHE A 104 -18.34 4.25 2.23
N ALA A 105 -19.41 3.57 1.77
CA ALA A 105 -19.37 2.13 1.49
C ALA A 105 -18.34 1.78 0.42
N ARG A 106 -18.19 2.60 -0.63
CA ARG A 106 -17.16 2.45 -1.66
C ARG A 106 -15.74 2.59 -1.08
N ALA A 107 -15.53 3.54 -0.14
CA ALA A 107 -14.24 3.68 0.54
C ALA A 107 -13.89 2.42 1.36
N ILE A 108 -14.86 1.85 2.08
CA ILE A 108 -14.69 0.59 2.80
C ILE A 108 -14.38 -0.57 1.82
N GLN A 109 -15.10 -0.65 0.70
CA GLN A 109 -14.86 -1.67 -0.32
C GLN A 109 -13.44 -1.56 -0.87
N MET A 110 -13.01 -0.40 -1.32
CA MET A 110 -11.70 -0.19 -1.94
C MET A 110 -10.54 -0.43 -0.97
N HIS A 111 -10.62 0.14 0.25
CA HIS A 111 -9.47 0.22 1.15
C HIS A 111 -9.43 -0.87 2.23
N LEU A 112 -10.49 -1.64 2.42
CA LEU A 112 -10.56 -2.68 3.45
C LEU A 112 -10.99 -4.03 2.90
N THR A 113 -12.22 -4.14 2.37
CA THR A 113 -12.76 -5.44 1.95
C THR A 113 -12.09 -5.97 0.69
N GLY A 114 -11.83 -5.12 -0.30
CA GLY A 114 -11.08 -5.49 -1.52
C GLY A 114 -9.64 -5.87 -1.23
N VAL A 115 -8.99 -5.13 -0.32
CA VAL A 115 -7.63 -5.46 0.17
C VAL A 115 -7.60 -6.84 0.83
N TYR A 116 -8.57 -7.12 1.70
CA TYR A 116 -8.69 -8.44 2.33
C TYR A 116 -8.95 -9.54 1.29
N ARG A 117 -9.87 -9.30 0.34
CA ARG A 117 -10.23 -10.27 -0.70
C ARG A 117 -9.02 -10.67 -1.56
N LEU A 118 -8.24 -9.70 -2.04
CA LEU A 118 -7.02 -9.96 -2.79
C LEU A 118 -6.00 -10.73 -1.94
N SER A 119 -5.75 -10.27 -0.72
CA SER A 119 -4.82 -10.92 0.19
C SER A 119 -5.20 -12.37 0.44
N HIS A 120 -6.50 -12.62 0.72
CA HIS A 120 -7.03 -13.97 0.95
C HIS A 120 -6.85 -14.89 -0.28
N GLY A 121 -7.10 -14.37 -1.48
CA GLY A 121 -6.95 -15.12 -2.73
C GLY A 121 -5.50 -15.52 -3.05
N LEU A 122 -4.50 -14.86 -2.41
CA LEU A 122 -3.07 -15.09 -2.65
C LEU A 122 -2.35 -15.81 -1.49
N VAL A 123 -3.06 -16.14 -0.41
CA VAL A 123 -2.46 -16.76 0.80
C VAL A 123 -1.69 -18.04 0.48
N ASP A 124 -2.21 -18.91 -0.39
CA ASP A 124 -1.57 -20.18 -0.72
C ASP A 124 -0.22 -19.94 -1.42
N ARG A 125 -0.12 -18.96 -2.31
CA ARG A 125 1.13 -18.62 -3.00
C ARG A 125 2.15 -17.96 -2.08
N LEU A 126 1.70 -17.08 -1.20
CA LEU A 126 2.55 -16.47 -0.17
C LEU A 126 3.10 -17.49 0.82
N ALA A 127 2.33 -18.54 1.15
CA ALA A 127 2.79 -19.61 2.04
C ALA A 127 3.90 -20.51 1.42
N GLU A 128 4.04 -20.50 0.09
CA GLU A 128 5.08 -21.22 -0.63
C GLU A 128 6.41 -20.44 -0.72
N SER A 129 6.42 -19.19 -0.24
CA SER A 129 7.58 -18.30 -0.33
C SER A 129 8.84 -18.88 0.30
N LYS A 130 9.97 -18.68 -0.38
CA LYS A 130 11.31 -19.00 0.12
C LYS A 130 12.06 -17.80 0.66
N LEU A 131 11.39 -16.64 0.74
CA LEU A 131 11.96 -15.44 1.35
C LEU A 131 12.39 -15.73 2.80
N PRO A 132 13.56 -15.31 3.25
CA PRO A 132 13.94 -15.40 4.65
C PRO A 132 12.93 -14.67 5.54
N GLY A 133 12.30 -15.40 6.47
CA GLY A 133 11.18 -14.90 7.27
C GLY A 133 9.80 -15.11 6.66
N GLY A 134 9.71 -15.90 5.55
CA GLY A 134 8.46 -16.31 4.90
C GLY A 134 7.82 -15.24 4.02
N GLY A 135 6.63 -15.53 3.51
CA GLY A 135 5.86 -14.59 2.71
C GLY A 135 5.52 -13.31 3.48
N ALA A 136 5.35 -12.19 2.77
CA ALA A 136 5.06 -10.91 3.39
C ALA A 136 3.87 -10.20 2.74
N ILE A 137 2.94 -9.71 3.56
CA ILE A 137 1.88 -8.79 3.15
C ILE A 137 2.17 -7.44 3.80
N VAL A 138 2.31 -6.40 3.00
CA VAL A 138 2.49 -5.02 3.45
C VAL A 138 1.32 -4.18 2.98
N ASN A 139 0.57 -3.61 3.93
CA ASN A 139 -0.59 -2.77 3.62
C ASN A 139 -0.22 -1.29 3.77
N ILE A 140 -0.59 -0.45 2.82
CA ILE A 140 -0.46 1.00 2.98
C ILE A 140 -1.65 1.50 3.78
N ALA A 141 -1.37 1.83 5.05
CA ALA A 141 -2.26 2.55 5.96
C ALA A 141 -2.03 4.07 5.82
N SER A 142 -2.54 4.86 6.74
CA SER A 142 -2.44 6.32 6.72
C SER A 142 -2.30 6.87 8.15
N VAL A 143 -1.85 8.09 8.29
CA VAL A 143 -1.99 8.84 9.54
C VAL A 143 -3.45 8.96 9.99
N THR A 144 -4.41 8.92 9.04
CA THR A 144 -5.86 8.85 9.35
C THR A 144 -6.27 7.57 10.04
N SER A 145 -5.40 6.56 10.11
CA SER A 145 -5.61 5.38 10.95
C SER A 145 -5.47 5.67 12.46
N PHE A 146 -4.89 6.82 12.82
CA PHE A 146 -4.57 7.20 14.20
C PHE A 146 -5.22 8.51 14.62
N MET A 147 -5.77 9.27 13.67
CA MET A 147 -6.39 10.56 13.92
C MET A 147 -7.56 10.80 12.97
N GLY A 148 -8.52 11.62 13.40
CA GLY A 148 -9.68 12.00 12.59
C GLY A 148 -9.32 13.07 11.57
N VAL A 149 -9.89 12.94 10.36
CA VAL A 149 -9.93 13.97 9.33
C VAL A 149 -11.36 14.00 8.79
N ASP A 150 -12.03 15.14 8.90
CA ASP A 150 -13.45 15.28 8.64
C ASP A 150 -13.84 15.01 7.18
N VAL A 151 -13.05 15.49 6.24
CA VAL A 151 -13.34 15.36 4.79
C VAL A 151 -13.09 13.95 4.23
N THR A 152 -12.48 13.05 4.97
CA THR A 152 -12.12 11.69 4.52
C THR A 152 -12.65 10.62 5.48
N LEU A 153 -13.95 10.70 5.81
CA LEU A 153 -14.58 9.86 6.83
C LEU A 153 -14.50 8.36 6.48
N GLY A 154 -14.90 7.99 5.28
CA GLY A 154 -14.89 6.60 4.81
C GLY A 154 -13.46 6.05 4.65
N TYR A 155 -12.58 6.85 4.05
CA TYR A 155 -11.15 6.54 3.94
C TYR A 155 -10.50 6.32 5.31
N GLY A 156 -10.72 7.26 6.26
CA GLY A 156 -10.17 7.17 7.62
C GLY A 156 -10.67 5.93 8.36
N ALA A 157 -11.97 5.61 8.26
CA ALA A 157 -12.56 4.40 8.83
C ALA A 157 -11.94 3.13 8.24
N ALA A 158 -11.80 3.06 6.92
CA ALA A 158 -11.18 1.92 6.24
C ALA A 158 -9.69 1.77 6.62
N LYS A 159 -8.92 2.86 6.62
CA LYS A 159 -7.49 2.83 6.99
C LYS A 159 -7.26 2.49 8.46
N THR A 160 -8.18 2.88 9.36
CA THR A 160 -8.20 2.39 10.74
C THR A 160 -8.53 0.90 10.79
N GLY A 161 -9.49 0.44 9.98
CA GLY A 161 -9.82 -0.98 9.83
C GLY A 161 -8.65 -1.85 9.39
N ILE A 162 -7.74 -1.32 8.56
CA ILE A 162 -6.49 -2.02 8.19
C ILE A 162 -5.65 -2.39 9.42
N LEU A 163 -5.60 -1.55 10.47
CA LEU A 163 -4.85 -1.86 11.70
C LEU A 163 -5.45 -3.06 12.45
N GLY A 164 -6.77 -3.21 12.41
CA GLY A 164 -7.44 -4.41 12.92
C GLY A 164 -7.19 -5.64 12.05
N LEU A 165 -7.31 -5.44 10.73
CA LEU A 165 -7.12 -6.50 9.74
C LEU A 165 -5.71 -7.12 9.81
N ILE A 166 -4.65 -6.31 9.85
CA ILE A 166 -3.26 -6.83 9.90
C ILE A 166 -3.01 -7.65 11.16
N ARG A 167 -3.60 -7.29 12.31
CA ARG A 167 -3.46 -8.06 13.55
C ARG A 167 -4.16 -9.41 13.45
N GLY A 168 -5.40 -9.45 12.96
CA GLY A 168 -6.13 -10.68 12.75
C GLY A 168 -5.44 -11.62 11.77
N MET A 169 -5.04 -11.08 10.62
CA MET A 169 -4.32 -11.87 9.61
C MET A 169 -2.93 -12.33 10.10
N ALA A 170 -2.21 -11.52 10.88
CA ALA A 170 -0.91 -11.90 11.42
C ALA A 170 -1.03 -13.11 12.37
N VAL A 171 -2.07 -13.14 13.20
CA VAL A 171 -2.35 -14.29 14.11
C VAL A 171 -2.73 -15.53 13.32
N ASP A 172 -3.59 -15.41 12.32
CA ASP A 172 -4.04 -16.55 11.51
C ASP A 172 -2.94 -17.09 10.60
N LEU A 173 -2.24 -16.21 9.87
CA LEU A 173 -1.30 -16.59 8.82
C LEU A 173 0.13 -16.85 9.33
N GLY A 174 0.45 -16.48 10.58
CA GLY A 174 1.78 -16.72 11.17
C GLY A 174 2.18 -18.19 11.16
N LYS A 175 1.24 -19.11 11.41
CA LYS A 175 1.47 -20.56 11.33
C LYS A 175 1.74 -21.06 9.89
N ARG A 176 1.43 -20.23 8.89
CA ARG A 176 1.73 -20.48 7.47
C ARG A 176 3.00 -19.78 7.02
N ASN A 177 3.78 -19.25 7.97
CA ASN A 177 5.00 -18.49 7.72
C ASN A 177 4.77 -17.25 6.82
N ILE A 178 3.65 -16.53 7.05
CA ILE A 178 3.33 -15.28 6.36
C ILE A 178 3.28 -14.17 7.40
N ARG A 179 4.05 -13.11 7.18
CA ARG A 179 4.04 -11.89 8.00
C ARG A 179 3.08 -10.87 7.39
N VAL A 180 2.33 -10.19 8.24
CA VAL A 180 1.35 -9.18 7.78
C VAL A 180 1.57 -7.89 8.57
N ASN A 181 1.98 -6.82 7.88
CA ASN A 181 2.27 -5.53 8.50
C ASN A 181 1.63 -4.38 7.71
N ALA A 182 1.70 -3.17 8.25
CA ALA A 182 1.31 -1.96 7.57
C ALA A 182 2.41 -0.89 7.62
N VAL A 183 2.40 -0.02 6.62
CA VAL A 183 3.14 1.25 6.61
C VAL A 183 2.11 2.37 6.55
N ALA A 184 2.04 3.17 7.61
CA ALA A 184 1.11 4.29 7.71
C ALA A 184 1.81 5.55 7.19
N ALA A 185 1.39 6.00 6.01
CA ALA A 185 1.97 7.15 5.35
C ALA A 185 1.40 8.47 5.91
N GLY A 186 2.28 9.44 6.13
CA GLY A 186 1.91 10.84 6.29
C GLY A 186 1.54 11.51 4.97
N LEU A 187 1.32 12.83 4.98
CA LEU A 187 1.04 13.58 3.76
C LEU A 187 2.24 13.48 2.82
N THR A 188 2.06 12.75 1.75
CA THR A 188 3.09 12.38 0.79
C THR A 188 2.75 12.95 -0.58
N GLN A 189 3.75 13.49 -1.27
CA GLN A 189 3.63 14.11 -2.59
C GLN A 189 3.36 13.04 -3.66
N THR A 190 2.11 12.93 -4.08
CA THR A 190 1.63 11.98 -5.09
C THR A 190 0.62 12.67 -6.00
N GLY A 191 0.24 12.03 -7.10
CA GLY A 191 -0.84 12.56 -7.95
C GLY A 191 -2.17 12.76 -7.20
N MET A 192 -2.46 11.93 -6.19
CA MET A 192 -3.64 12.05 -5.34
C MET A 192 -3.66 13.34 -4.51
N THR A 193 -2.49 13.80 -4.08
CA THR A 193 -2.33 14.97 -3.19
C THR A 193 -1.87 16.22 -3.93
N SER A 194 -1.64 16.15 -5.26
CA SER A 194 -1.05 17.25 -6.04
C SER A 194 -1.80 18.57 -5.89
N ILE A 195 -3.14 18.55 -5.90
CA ILE A 195 -3.99 19.74 -5.73
C ILE A 195 -3.73 20.44 -4.38
N MET A 196 -3.37 19.68 -3.34
CA MET A 196 -3.08 20.23 -2.01
C MET A 196 -1.71 20.89 -1.95
N PHE A 197 -0.74 20.45 -2.76
CA PHE A 197 0.65 20.91 -2.68
C PHE A 197 0.87 22.32 -3.22
N ASP A 198 0.02 22.75 -4.15
CA ASP A 198 0.07 24.10 -4.73
C ASP A 198 -0.69 25.13 -3.87
N ASN A 199 -1.31 24.69 -2.76
CA ASN A 199 -2.07 25.56 -1.87
C ASN A 199 -1.47 25.59 -0.45
N SER A 200 -0.86 26.72 -0.08
CA SER A 200 -0.25 26.92 1.24
C SER A 200 -1.26 26.86 2.39
N GLU A 201 -2.54 27.17 2.16
CA GLU A 201 -3.58 27.04 3.20
C GLU A 201 -3.73 25.57 3.70
N TRP A 202 -3.46 24.61 2.83
CA TRP A 202 -3.50 23.19 3.17
C TRP A 202 -2.15 22.66 3.67
N THR A 203 -1.04 23.10 3.06
CA THR A 203 0.29 22.56 3.39
C THR A 203 0.89 23.18 4.64
N ASP A 204 0.69 24.49 4.89
CA ASP A 204 1.29 25.18 6.04
C ASP A 204 0.88 24.59 7.40
N PRO A 205 -0.41 24.28 7.66
CA PRO A 205 -0.80 23.64 8.92
C PRO A 205 -0.14 22.26 9.11
N VAL A 206 0.00 21.47 8.03
CA VAL A 206 0.66 20.18 8.06
C VAL A 206 2.16 20.34 8.34
N LEU A 207 2.82 21.27 7.65
CA LEU A 207 4.25 21.56 7.85
C LEU A 207 4.55 22.04 9.27
N LYS A 208 3.73 22.95 9.82
CA LYS A 208 3.87 23.44 11.20
C LYS A 208 3.77 22.30 12.23
N ARG A 209 2.94 21.29 11.94
CA ARG A 209 2.75 20.13 12.80
C ARG A 209 3.77 19.01 12.54
N THR A 210 4.53 19.06 11.45
CA THR A 210 5.50 18.03 11.07
C THR A 210 6.89 18.39 11.60
N PRO A 211 7.46 17.69 12.60
CA PRO A 211 8.78 17.99 13.17
C PRO A 211 9.91 18.05 12.14
N LEU A 212 9.89 17.19 11.10
CA LEU A 212 10.88 17.22 10.03
C LEU A 212 10.66 18.36 9.02
N GLN A 213 9.64 19.20 9.18
CA GLN A 213 9.34 20.42 8.42
C GLN A 213 9.38 20.25 6.90
N ARG A 214 9.02 19.09 6.43
CA ARG A 214 8.81 18.80 5.01
C ARG A 214 7.69 17.78 4.83
N LEU A 215 7.10 17.79 3.67
CA LEU A 215 6.16 16.76 3.25
C LEU A 215 6.92 15.50 2.82
N GLY A 216 6.25 14.36 2.89
CA GLY A 216 6.82 13.09 2.46
C GLY A 216 6.97 13.02 0.94
N LYS A 217 7.93 12.24 0.48
CA LYS A 217 8.08 11.81 -0.91
C LYS A 217 7.72 10.34 -1.01
N PRO A 218 7.30 9.84 -2.19
CA PRO A 218 7.04 8.42 -2.39
C PRO A 218 8.15 7.50 -1.88
N ASP A 219 9.41 7.89 -2.08
CA ASP A 219 10.60 7.12 -1.66
C ASP A 219 10.73 7.01 -0.13
N ASP A 220 10.25 8.01 0.64
CA ASP A 220 10.25 7.93 2.09
C ASP A 220 9.38 6.77 2.58
N ILE A 221 8.27 6.50 1.90
CA ILE A 221 7.32 5.44 2.23
C ILE A 221 7.80 4.10 1.64
N ALA A 222 8.24 4.10 0.39
CA ALA A 222 8.67 2.91 -0.32
C ALA A 222 9.83 2.19 0.41
N GLY A 223 10.80 2.93 0.96
CA GLY A 223 11.88 2.36 1.76
C GLY A 223 11.37 1.57 2.98
N ALA A 224 10.33 2.06 3.66
CA ALA A 224 9.71 1.35 4.78
C ALA A 224 8.92 0.11 4.32
N VAL A 225 8.32 0.14 3.13
CA VAL A 225 7.64 -1.02 2.51
C VAL A 225 8.65 -2.14 2.25
N LEU A 226 9.80 -1.83 1.64
CA LEU A 226 10.86 -2.81 1.41
C LEU A 226 11.39 -3.36 2.75
N PHE A 227 11.62 -2.51 3.75
CA PHE A 227 12.02 -2.96 5.08
C PHE A 227 11.01 -3.95 5.66
N ALA A 228 9.72 -3.61 5.68
CA ALA A 228 8.67 -4.43 6.28
C ALA A 228 8.53 -5.82 5.62
N SER A 229 8.87 -5.94 4.32
CA SER A 229 8.85 -7.20 3.58
C SER A 229 10.16 -7.97 3.64
N SER A 230 11.29 -7.31 3.94
CA SER A 230 12.62 -7.91 3.90
C SER A 230 12.93 -8.85 5.07
N SER A 231 14.07 -9.54 5.00
CA SER A 231 14.62 -10.36 6.07
C SER A 231 14.99 -9.57 7.33
N ALA A 232 15.24 -8.26 7.21
CA ALA A 232 15.49 -7.38 8.35
C ALA A 232 14.28 -7.27 9.29
N ALA A 233 13.06 -7.54 8.77
CA ALA A 233 11.81 -7.54 9.52
C ALA A 233 11.24 -8.95 9.77
N GLN A 234 12.06 -10.01 9.71
CA GLN A 234 11.59 -11.41 9.81
C GLN A 234 10.90 -11.75 11.13
N TRP A 235 11.12 -10.96 12.21
CA TRP A 235 10.46 -11.12 13.52
C TRP A 235 9.35 -10.08 13.75
N MET A 236 8.88 -9.40 12.70
CA MET A 236 7.86 -8.36 12.76
C MET A 236 6.60 -8.80 12.02
N THR A 237 5.48 -8.92 12.76
CA THR A 237 4.15 -9.15 12.19
C THR A 237 3.07 -8.47 13.02
N GLY A 238 1.96 -8.09 12.41
CA GLY A 238 0.84 -7.37 13.04
C GLY A 238 1.15 -5.91 13.42
N GLN A 239 2.25 -5.33 12.91
CA GLN A 239 2.71 -4.00 13.26
C GLN A 239 2.40 -2.96 12.19
N ALA A 240 2.22 -1.71 12.62
CA ALA A 240 2.11 -0.55 11.74
C ALA A 240 3.31 0.38 11.97
N LEU A 241 4.08 0.61 10.91
CA LEU A 241 5.18 1.57 10.90
C LEU A 241 4.64 2.92 10.44
N VAL A 242 4.70 3.94 11.30
CA VAL A 242 4.29 5.29 10.96
C VAL A 242 5.46 6.04 10.31
N ILE A 243 5.27 6.49 9.09
CA ILE A 243 6.26 7.22 8.28
C ILE A 243 5.64 8.55 7.86
N ASP A 244 5.72 9.55 8.73
CA ASP A 244 4.96 10.80 8.62
C ASP A 244 5.75 12.07 9.00
N GLY A 245 7.07 11.96 9.17
CA GLY A 245 7.92 13.06 9.60
C GLY A 245 7.67 13.53 11.03
N GLY A 246 6.95 12.73 11.83
CA GLY A 246 6.58 13.02 13.21
C GLY A 246 5.22 13.71 13.36
N PHE A 247 4.43 13.80 12.30
CA PHE A 247 3.14 14.52 12.29
C PHE A 247 2.17 14.01 13.37
N THR A 248 2.07 12.69 13.58
CA THR A 248 1.12 12.10 14.54
C THR A 248 1.53 12.23 16.00
N ILE A 249 2.81 12.49 16.29
CA ILE A 249 3.32 12.57 17.67
C ILE A 249 3.44 14.00 18.20
N PHE A 250 3.24 14.99 17.32
CA PHE A 250 3.29 16.41 17.67
C PHE A 250 1.87 16.90 17.99
N GLY A 251 1.68 17.35 19.26
CA GLY A 251 0.41 17.82 19.80
C GLY A 251 0.24 19.33 19.78
#